data_8fc440ac88e0adfd78dd32a486cfe23c
#
_entry.id   8fc440ac88e0adfd78dd32a486cfe23c
#
_cell.length_a   1.000
_cell.length_b   1.000
_cell.length_c   1.000
_cell.angle_alpha   90.00
_cell.angle_beta   90.00
_cell.angle_gamma   90.00
#
_symmetry.space_group_name_H-M   'P 1'
#
loop_
_entity.id
_entity.type
_entity.pdbx_description
1 polymer ?
#
loop_
_entity_poly.entity_id
_entity_poly.type
_entity_poly.pdbx_seq_one_letter_code
_entity_poly.pdbx_strand_id
1 'polypeptide(L)'
;NPDVERVVKLEFAKMHGLGNDFVVVDGIRQRVSLTPEQLRYIADRHFGVGCDQILLVEAPTQPDVDFRYRIFNADGGEVEQCGNGARCFVRFVHDRGLTDKREIRVETLGGIIAPRLEGDGNVTVNMGIPRFLPSEIPFIHDDDVVIHSLDVADETLDISVVALGNPHAVQ
;
A
#
# COMPACT_ATOMS: atom_id res chain seq x y z
N ASN A 1 -41.89 -8.36 -5.82
CA ASN A 1 -40.81 -8.97 -6.60
C ASN A 1 -39.55 -8.89 -5.80
N PRO A 2 -38.96 -10.00 -5.38
CA PRO A 2 -37.80 -9.95 -4.49
C PRO A 2 -36.59 -9.43 -5.24
N ASP A 3 -35.87 -8.53 -4.62
CA ASP A 3 -34.53 -8.13 -4.97
C ASP A 3 -33.68 -9.40 -5.13
N VAL A 4 -33.40 -9.77 -6.37
CA VAL A 4 -32.39 -10.77 -6.66
C VAL A 4 -31.08 -10.11 -6.26
N GLU A 5 -30.54 -10.49 -5.13
CA GLU A 5 -29.17 -10.16 -4.74
C GLU A 5 -28.28 -10.52 -5.92
N ARG A 6 -27.83 -9.50 -6.61
CA ARG A 6 -26.92 -9.67 -7.74
C ARG A 6 -25.60 -10.08 -7.13
N VAL A 7 -25.29 -11.38 -7.15
CA VAL A 7 -23.98 -11.88 -6.75
C VAL A 7 -22.94 -11.19 -7.63
N VAL A 8 -22.27 -10.22 -7.07
CA VAL A 8 -21.16 -9.53 -7.76
C VAL A 8 -19.94 -10.41 -7.59
N LYS A 9 -19.52 -11.06 -8.66
CA LYS A 9 -18.26 -11.80 -8.68
C LYS A 9 -17.11 -10.80 -8.77
N LEU A 10 -16.23 -10.77 -7.78
CA LEU A 10 -15.01 -10.00 -7.79
C LEU A 10 -13.82 -10.93 -8.09
N GLU A 11 -13.10 -10.63 -9.16
CA GLU A 11 -11.84 -11.30 -9.50
C GLU A 11 -10.68 -10.54 -8.88
N PHE A 12 -9.77 -11.25 -8.23
CA PHE A 12 -8.62 -10.69 -7.54
C PHE A 12 -7.39 -11.60 -7.68
N ALA A 13 -6.22 -11.06 -7.37
CA ALA A 13 -5.00 -11.82 -7.14
C ALA A 13 -4.57 -11.71 -5.67
N LYS A 14 -4.08 -12.80 -5.11
CA LYS A 14 -3.44 -12.81 -3.80
C LYS A 14 -1.93 -12.66 -4.00
N MET A 15 -1.32 -11.63 -3.41
CA MET A 15 0.09 -11.31 -3.58
C MET A 15 0.71 -10.95 -2.22
N HIS A 16 2.03 -10.95 -2.14
CA HIS A 16 2.74 -10.44 -0.97
C HIS A 16 4.10 -9.82 -1.34
N GLY A 17 4.57 -8.89 -0.52
CA GLY A 17 5.93 -8.38 -0.52
C GLY A 17 6.54 -8.57 0.87
N LEU A 18 7.52 -9.48 0.99
CA LEU A 18 8.18 -9.82 2.28
C LEU A 18 7.19 -10.22 3.40
N GLY A 19 6.14 -10.94 3.05
CA GLY A 19 5.12 -11.41 4.00
C GLY A 19 3.95 -10.45 4.23
N ASN A 20 4.08 -9.16 3.92
CA ASN A 20 2.95 -8.24 3.88
C ASN A 20 2.06 -8.58 2.69
N ASP A 21 0.84 -9.05 2.94
CA ASP A 21 -0.01 -9.67 1.93
C ASP A 21 -1.16 -8.78 1.49
N PHE A 22 -1.50 -8.90 0.20
CA PHE A 22 -2.48 -8.08 -0.48
C PHE A 22 -3.53 -8.90 -1.20
N VAL A 23 -4.76 -8.41 -1.19
CA VAL A 23 -5.76 -8.71 -2.22
C VAL A 23 -5.67 -7.61 -3.27
N VAL A 24 -5.26 -7.96 -4.50
CA VAL A 24 -5.08 -7.01 -5.61
C VAL A 24 -6.21 -7.15 -6.59
N VAL A 25 -6.90 -6.05 -6.87
CA VAL A 25 -8.11 -6.01 -7.69
C VAL A 25 -7.87 -5.17 -8.94
N ASP A 26 -8.21 -5.72 -10.11
CA ASP A 26 -8.21 -5.02 -11.39
C ASP A 26 -9.49 -4.19 -11.53
N GLY A 27 -9.43 -2.91 -11.23
CA GLY A 27 -10.53 -1.94 -11.41
C GLY A 27 -10.58 -1.33 -12.81
N ILE A 28 -9.67 -1.74 -13.73
CA ILE A 28 -9.67 -1.30 -15.13
C ILE A 28 -10.61 -2.17 -15.96
N ARG A 29 -10.49 -3.49 -15.82
CA ARG A 29 -11.31 -4.48 -16.54
C ARG A 29 -12.60 -4.82 -15.81
N GLN A 30 -12.69 -4.54 -14.52
CA GLN A 30 -13.87 -4.74 -13.69
C GLN A 30 -14.40 -3.40 -13.18
N ARG A 31 -15.72 -3.26 -13.08
CA ARG A 31 -16.32 -2.16 -12.32
C ARG A 31 -16.28 -2.50 -10.84
N VAL A 32 -15.45 -1.80 -10.09
CA VAL A 32 -15.26 -2.04 -8.66
C VAL A 32 -15.65 -0.79 -7.88
N SER A 33 -16.55 -0.98 -6.93
CA SER A 33 -16.93 0.03 -5.94
C SER A 33 -17.16 -0.71 -4.64
N LEU A 34 -16.22 -0.61 -3.72
CA LEU A 34 -16.26 -1.33 -2.45
C LEU A 34 -16.53 -0.36 -1.31
N THR A 35 -17.50 -0.70 -0.47
CA THR A 35 -17.76 0.03 0.76
C THR A 35 -16.72 -0.34 1.83
N PRO A 36 -16.52 0.48 2.87
CA PRO A 36 -15.63 0.14 3.98
C PRO A 36 -15.98 -1.19 4.64
N GLU A 37 -17.26 -1.55 4.73
CA GLU A 37 -17.72 -2.85 5.25
C GLU A 37 -17.26 -4.00 4.37
N GLN A 38 -17.36 -3.85 3.05
CA GLN A 38 -16.91 -4.87 2.09
C GLN A 38 -15.40 -5.02 2.12
N LEU A 39 -14.66 -3.91 2.25
CA LEU A 39 -13.20 -3.94 2.39
C LEU A 39 -12.79 -4.70 3.67
N ARG A 40 -13.42 -4.42 4.82
CA ARG A 40 -13.20 -5.15 6.06
C ARG A 40 -13.52 -6.64 5.92
N TYR A 41 -14.63 -6.97 5.26
CA TYR A 41 -15.02 -8.36 5.03
C TYR A 41 -14.00 -9.11 4.16
N ILE A 42 -13.54 -8.49 3.06
CA ILE A 42 -12.50 -9.10 2.19
C ILE A 42 -11.21 -9.33 2.97
N ALA A 43 -10.82 -8.38 3.81
CA ALA A 43 -9.57 -8.44 4.58
C ALA A 43 -9.63 -9.41 5.76
N ASP A 44 -10.83 -9.79 6.22
CA ASP A 44 -11.01 -10.71 7.34
C ASP A 44 -10.41 -12.09 7.03
N ARG A 45 -9.52 -12.58 7.93
CA ARG A 45 -8.80 -13.84 7.72
C ARG A 45 -9.62 -15.08 8.04
N HIS A 46 -10.78 -14.93 8.66
CA HIS A 46 -11.66 -16.04 9.06
C HIS A 46 -12.87 -16.16 8.13
N PHE A 47 -13.47 -15.03 7.76
CA PHE A 47 -14.73 -15.03 7.01
C PHE A 47 -14.57 -14.50 5.58
N GLY A 48 -13.48 -13.77 5.29
CA GLY A 48 -13.17 -13.23 3.99
C GLY A 48 -12.02 -13.96 3.28
N VAL A 49 -11.30 -13.26 2.42
CA VAL A 49 -10.09 -13.75 1.76
C VAL A 49 -8.90 -13.70 2.72
N GLY A 50 -8.87 -12.69 3.58
CA GLY A 50 -7.79 -12.43 4.52
C GLY A 50 -6.59 -11.75 3.86
N CYS A 51 -6.23 -10.58 4.33
CA CYS A 51 -5.03 -9.87 3.91
C CYS A 51 -4.72 -8.73 4.89
N ASP A 52 -3.48 -8.24 4.82
CA ASP A 52 -3.09 -7.02 5.53
C ASP A 52 -3.71 -5.78 4.86
N GLN A 53 -3.72 -5.77 3.52
CA GLN A 53 -4.20 -4.62 2.74
C GLN A 53 -4.87 -5.07 1.43
N ILE A 54 -5.77 -4.21 0.93
CA ILE A 54 -6.40 -4.37 -0.38
C ILE A 54 -5.83 -3.29 -1.31
N LEU A 55 -5.37 -3.70 -2.50
CA LEU A 55 -4.85 -2.82 -3.53
C LEU A 55 -5.79 -2.82 -4.73
N LEU A 56 -6.35 -1.66 -5.05
CA LEU A 56 -7.22 -1.45 -6.19
C LEU A 56 -6.46 -0.70 -7.30
N VAL A 57 -6.35 -1.33 -8.46
CA VAL A 57 -5.72 -0.74 -9.66
C VAL A 57 -6.79 -0.09 -10.51
N GLU A 58 -6.63 1.18 -10.82
CA GLU A 58 -7.61 1.99 -11.55
C GLU A 58 -6.96 2.74 -12.74
N ALA A 59 -7.81 3.23 -13.64
CA ALA A 59 -7.37 4.16 -14.67
C ALA A 59 -6.90 5.48 -14.02
N PRO A 60 -5.88 6.17 -14.59
CA PRO A 60 -5.38 7.43 -14.04
C PRO A 60 -6.43 8.54 -14.14
N THR A 61 -6.35 9.51 -13.24
CA THR A 61 -7.20 10.72 -13.28
C THR A 61 -6.46 11.94 -13.82
N GLN A 62 -5.14 11.82 -14.02
CA GLN A 62 -4.26 12.89 -14.50
C GLN A 62 -3.61 12.51 -15.83
N PRO A 63 -3.26 13.51 -16.69
CA PRO A 63 -2.44 13.27 -17.86
C PRO A 63 -1.01 12.85 -17.47
N ASP A 64 -0.33 12.15 -18.36
CA ASP A 64 1.07 11.69 -18.20
C ASP A 64 1.30 10.69 -17.05
N VAL A 65 0.25 10.04 -16.58
CA VAL A 65 0.27 8.97 -15.59
C VAL A 65 -0.34 7.72 -16.23
N ASP A 66 0.26 6.56 -15.96
CA ASP A 66 -0.16 5.30 -16.59
C ASP A 66 -1.33 4.64 -15.85
N PHE A 67 -1.31 4.71 -14.52
CA PHE A 67 -2.31 4.12 -13.65
C PHE A 67 -2.53 4.97 -12.42
N ARG A 68 -3.62 4.66 -11.71
CA ARG A 68 -3.83 5.00 -10.32
C ARG A 68 -3.93 3.72 -9.50
N TYR A 69 -3.38 3.70 -8.29
CA TYR A 69 -3.74 2.67 -7.33
C TYR A 69 -4.17 3.28 -5.99
N ARG A 70 -5.04 2.57 -5.32
CA ARG A 70 -5.51 2.88 -3.99
C ARG A 70 -5.23 1.70 -3.07
N ILE A 71 -4.77 1.98 -1.87
CA ILE A 71 -4.51 0.96 -0.86
C ILE A 71 -5.42 1.19 0.33
N PHE A 72 -6.01 0.11 0.82
CA PHE A 72 -6.88 0.12 1.99
C PHE A 72 -6.34 -0.86 3.02
N ASN A 73 -6.27 -0.41 4.27
CA ASN A 73 -5.96 -1.29 5.39
C ASN A 73 -7.13 -2.26 5.68
N ALA A 74 -6.88 -3.26 6.50
CA ALA A 74 -7.90 -4.24 6.91
C ALA A 74 -9.10 -3.62 7.65
N ASP A 75 -8.96 -2.42 8.20
CA ASP A 75 -10.05 -1.64 8.82
C ASP A 75 -10.95 -0.91 7.80
N GLY A 76 -10.59 -0.95 6.50
CA GLY A 76 -11.26 -0.28 5.41
C GLY A 76 -10.84 1.17 5.18
N GLY A 77 -9.86 1.68 5.94
CA GLY A 77 -9.27 3.00 5.75
C GLY A 77 -8.28 3.05 4.59
N GLU A 78 -8.35 4.10 3.77
CA GLU A 78 -7.38 4.34 2.69
C GLU A 78 -6.07 4.91 3.24
N VAL A 79 -4.93 4.44 2.71
CA VAL A 79 -3.59 4.89 3.10
C VAL A 79 -2.82 5.43 1.90
N GLU A 80 -1.84 6.30 2.17
CA GLU A 80 -1.15 7.07 1.13
C GLU A 80 -0.30 6.21 0.21
N GLN A 81 0.59 5.40 0.76
CA GLN A 81 1.46 4.49 0.00
C GLN A 81 2.05 3.39 0.88
N CYS A 82 2.50 2.33 0.20
CA CYS A 82 3.23 1.21 0.80
C CYS A 82 4.25 0.70 -0.21
N GLY A 83 5.54 0.65 0.16
CA GLY A 83 6.58 0.15 -0.73
C GLY A 83 6.34 -1.30 -1.18
N ASN A 84 5.83 -2.15 -0.28
CA ASN A 84 5.42 -3.52 -0.62
C ASN A 84 4.25 -3.52 -1.61
N GLY A 85 3.27 -2.63 -1.42
CA GLY A 85 2.15 -2.44 -2.33
C GLY A 85 2.59 -2.00 -3.72
N ALA A 86 3.52 -1.05 -3.82
CA ALA A 86 4.07 -0.61 -5.10
C ALA A 86 4.77 -1.76 -5.85
N ARG A 87 5.50 -2.64 -5.16
CA ARG A 87 6.11 -3.83 -5.76
C ARG A 87 5.07 -4.83 -6.27
N CYS A 88 4.06 -5.12 -5.48
CA CYS A 88 2.93 -5.96 -5.89
C CYS A 88 2.18 -5.36 -7.08
N PHE A 89 1.93 -4.04 -7.06
CA PHE A 89 1.28 -3.32 -8.16
C PHE A 89 2.03 -3.51 -9.48
N VAL A 90 3.36 -3.26 -9.52
CA VAL A 90 4.16 -3.39 -10.74
C VAL A 90 4.10 -4.81 -11.30
N ARG A 91 4.29 -5.81 -10.45
CA ARG A 91 4.17 -7.22 -10.86
C ARG A 91 2.78 -7.54 -11.39
N PHE A 92 1.75 -7.08 -10.71
CA PHE A 92 0.36 -7.33 -11.11
C PHE A 92 0.04 -6.78 -12.49
N VAL A 93 0.36 -5.52 -12.78
CA VAL A 93 0.03 -4.91 -14.07
C VAL A 93 0.81 -5.52 -15.23
N HIS A 94 2.05 -5.97 -14.98
CA HIS A 94 2.83 -6.73 -15.96
C HIS A 94 2.27 -8.14 -16.18
N ASP A 95 2.07 -8.90 -15.13
CA ASP A 95 1.60 -10.29 -15.20
C ASP A 95 0.19 -10.39 -15.81
N ARG A 96 -0.61 -9.34 -15.67
CA ARG A 96 -1.94 -9.21 -16.29
C ARG A 96 -1.91 -8.61 -17.70
N GLY A 97 -0.75 -8.23 -18.21
CA GLY A 97 -0.62 -7.63 -19.55
C GLY A 97 -1.36 -6.29 -19.67
N LEU A 98 -1.42 -5.51 -18.60
CA LEU A 98 -2.00 -4.16 -18.59
C LEU A 98 -1.00 -3.13 -19.14
N THR A 99 0.30 -3.42 -19.09
CA THR A 99 1.37 -2.58 -19.63
C THR A 99 2.62 -3.41 -19.94
N ASP A 100 3.39 -2.95 -20.92
CA ASP A 100 4.74 -3.45 -21.24
C ASP A 100 5.85 -2.50 -20.74
N LYS A 101 5.47 -1.37 -20.15
CA LYS A 101 6.41 -0.38 -19.62
C LYS A 101 7.14 -0.95 -18.41
N ARG A 102 8.45 -0.77 -18.38
CA ARG A 102 9.26 -1.13 -17.20
C ARG A 102 9.15 -0.10 -16.08
N GLU A 103 9.20 1.19 -16.42
CA GLU A 103 8.94 2.28 -15.49
C GLU A 103 7.50 2.74 -15.66
N ILE A 104 6.75 2.74 -14.58
CA ILE A 104 5.31 2.98 -14.57
C ILE A 104 5.04 4.18 -13.69
N ARG A 105 4.51 5.24 -14.28
CA ARG A 105 4.05 6.40 -13.50
C ARG A 105 2.67 6.12 -12.94
N VAL A 106 2.55 6.15 -11.63
CA VAL A 106 1.31 5.79 -10.95
C VAL A 106 0.90 6.85 -9.92
N GLU A 107 -0.35 7.22 -10.00
CA GLU A 107 -1.01 8.12 -9.06
C GLU A 107 -1.40 7.36 -7.79
N THR A 108 -1.04 7.90 -6.64
CA THR A 108 -1.41 7.40 -5.32
C THR A 108 -2.03 8.52 -4.49
N LEU A 109 -2.59 8.22 -3.34
CA LEU A 109 -3.08 9.25 -2.41
C LEU A 109 -1.97 10.19 -1.94
N GLY A 110 -0.73 9.70 -1.82
CA GLY A 110 0.45 10.48 -1.42
C GLY A 110 1.17 11.19 -2.57
N GLY A 111 0.66 11.11 -3.81
CA GLY A 111 1.27 11.72 -4.98
C GLY A 111 1.65 10.73 -6.08
N ILE A 112 2.45 11.18 -7.04
CA ILE A 112 2.88 10.34 -8.16
C ILE A 112 4.21 9.66 -7.81
N ILE A 113 4.28 8.36 -8.00
CA ILE A 113 5.49 7.56 -7.89
C ILE A 113 5.81 6.90 -9.23
N ALA A 114 7.06 6.50 -9.44
CA ALA A 114 7.51 5.86 -10.68
C ALA A 114 8.32 4.58 -10.36
N PRO A 115 7.67 3.53 -9.84
CA PRO A 115 8.31 2.26 -9.62
C PRO A 115 8.76 1.62 -10.94
N ARG A 116 9.85 0.83 -10.90
CA ARG A 116 10.44 0.22 -12.08
C ARG A 116 10.66 -1.28 -11.91
N LEU A 117 10.23 -2.06 -12.90
CA LEU A 117 10.54 -3.48 -12.99
C LEU A 117 11.94 -3.68 -13.56
N GLU A 118 12.80 -4.33 -12.80
CA GLU A 118 14.18 -4.65 -13.19
C GLU A 118 14.25 -5.94 -14.03
N GLY A 119 15.41 -6.14 -14.66
CA GLY A 119 15.61 -7.30 -15.55
C GLY A 119 15.62 -8.66 -14.83
N ASP A 120 15.91 -8.68 -13.54
CA ASP A 120 15.90 -9.84 -12.67
C ASP A 120 14.54 -10.13 -12.02
N GLY A 121 13.52 -9.31 -12.32
CA GLY A 121 12.17 -9.41 -11.78
C GLY A 121 11.96 -8.68 -10.45
N ASN A 122 12.98 -8.06 -9.90
CA ASN A 122 12.85 -7.15 -8.76
C ASN A 122 12.14 -5.85 -9.16
N VAL A 123 11.64 -5.12 -8.18
CA VAL A 123 11.03 -3.81 -8.41
C VAL A 123 11.74 -2.76 -7.58
N THR A 124 12.26 -1.73 -8.27
CA THR A 124 12.82 -0.55 -7.62
C THR A 124 11.72 0.46 -7.36
N VAL A 125 11.63 0.92 -6.12
CA VAL A 125 10.70 1.96 -5.69
C VAL A 125 11.48 3.09 -5.03
N ASN A 126 11.31 4.31 -5.53
CA ASN A 126 11.85 5.49 -4.87
C ASN A 126 10.93 5.85 -3.69
N MET A 127 11.41 5.65 -2.48
CA MET A 127 10.67 5.95 -1.24
C MET A 127 10.87 7.39 -0.75
N GLY A 128 11.56 8.22 -1.54
CA GLY A 128 11.88 9.60 -1.17
C GLY A 128 13.11 9.71 -0.27
N ILE A 129 13.28 10.89 0.33
CA ILE A 129 14.41 11.18 1.22
C ILE A 129 14.00 10.81 2.65
N PRO A 130 14.79 9.98 3.35
CA PRO A 130 14.50 9.66 4.74
C PRO A 130 14.65 10.92 5.62
N ARG A 131 13.75 11.05 6.60
CA ARG A 131 13.77 12.13 7.61
C ARG A 131 14.10 11.52 8.96
N PHE A 132 14.99 12.17 9.70
CA PHE A 132 15.49 11.67 10.98
C PHE A 132 15.18 12.63 12.14
N LEU A 133 14.86 13.89 11.85
CA LEU A 133 14.58 14.87 12.88
C LEU A 133 13.20 14.61 13.53
N PRO A 134 13.11 14.53 14.86
CA PRO A 134 11.82 14.34 15.56
C PRO A 134 10.76 15.36 15.15
N SER A 135 11.14 16.61 14.89
CA SER A 135 10.22 17.68 14.43
C SER A 135 9.62 17.43 13.03
N GLU A 136 10.23 16.57 12.22
CA GLU A 136 9.74 16.17 10.88
C GLU A 136 8.99 14.83 10.90
N ILE A 137 8.93 14.19 12.06
CA ILE A 137 8.29 12.91 12.31
C ILE A 137 7.26 13.11 13.42
N PRO A 138 6.12 12.42 13.46
CA PRO A 138 5.17 12.51 14.58
C PRO A 138 5.74 11.81 15.84
N PHE A 139 6.88 12.30 16.32
CA PHE A 139 7.59 11.84 17.50
C PHE A 139 7.93 13.03 18.39
N ILE A 140 7.45 13.01 19.63
CA ILE A 140 7.63 14.10 20.58
C ILE A 140 8.95 13.88 21.32
N HIS A 141 9.98 14.63 20.94
CA HIS A 141 11.27 14.66 21.61
C HIS A 141 11.96 16.00 21.34
N ASP A 142 12.60 16.56 22.35
CA ASP A 142 13.21 17.89 22.27
C ASP A 142 14.65 17.88 21.77
N ASP A 143 15.33 16.72 21.84
CA ASP A 143 16.73 16.59 21.49
C ASP A 143 16.92 15.96 20.08
N ASP A 144 17.84 16.54 19.31
CA ASP A 144 18.30 15.98 18.03
C ASP A 144 19.44 14.97 18.28
N VAL A 145 19.03 13.79 18.71
CA VAL A 145 19.94 12.66 18.99
C VAL A 145 19.57 11.47 18.08
N VAL A 146 20.52 10.57 17.87
CA VAL A 146 20.31 9.38 17.02
C VAL A 146 19.53 8.30 17.76
N ILE A 147 19.72 8.20 19.07
CA ILE A 147 19.08 7.20 19.92
C ILE A 147 18.20 7.93 20.92
N HIS A 148 16.96 7.53 20.98
CA HIS A 148 15.94 8.04 21.90
C HIS A 148 15.49 6.94 22.84
N SER A 149 15.23 7.29 24.08
CA SER A 149 14.62 6.37 25.03
C SER A 149 13.08 6.47 24.93
N LEU A 150 12.42 5.35 24.76
CA LEU A 150 10.98 5.24 24.69
C LEU A 150 10.47 4.31 25.80
N ASP A 151 9.59 4.83 26.64
CA ASP A 151 8.93 4.01 27.68
C ASP A 151 7.73 3.27 27.05
N VAL A 152 7.75 1.94 27.13
CA VAL A 152 6.70 1.06 26.65
C VAL A 152 6.30 0.12 27.78
N ALA A 153 5.11 0.30 28.31
CA ALA A 153 4.65 -0.40 29.52
C ALA A 153 5.63 -0.22 30.69
N ASP A 154 6.29 -1.28 31.13
CA ASP A 154 7.23 -1.27 32.27
C ASP A 154 8.70 -1.28 31.84
N GLU A 155 8.99 -1.11 30.54
CA GLU A 155 10.34 -1.15 29.98
C GLU A 155 10.71 0.15 29.27
N THR A 156 11.98 0.55 29.38
CA THR A 156 12.55 1.63 28.57
C THR A 156 13.38 1.02 27.45
N LEU A 157 13.05 1.36 26.23
CA LEU A 157 13.71 0.86 25.02
C LEU A 157 14.51 1.97 24.36
N ASP A 158 15.71 1.64 23.90
CA ASP A 158 16.49 2.51 23.04
C ASP A 158 16.08 2.30 21.58
N ILE A 159 15.65 3.37 20.92
CA ILE A 159 15.18 3.37 19.54
C ILE A 159 15.85 4.46 18.72
N SER A 160 15.94 4.23 17.42
CA SER A 160 16.16 5.28 16.43
C SER A 160 14.85 5.56 15.68
N VAL A 161 14.61 6.81 15.30
CA VAL A 161 13.41 7.20 14.57
C VAL A 161 13.74 7.62 13.15
N VAL A 162 12.90 7.20 12.20
CA VAL A 162 13.05 7.57 10.79
C VAL A 162 11.68 7.60 10.11
N ALA A 163 11.47 8.54 9.19
CA ALA A 163 10.32 8.53 8.30
C ALA A 163 10.75 8.30 6.84
N LEU A 164 10.09 7.37 6.18
CA LEU A 164 10.18 7.06 4.75
C LEU A 164 8.77 7.08 4.14
N GLY A 165 8.11 8.24 4.24
CA GLY A 165 6.69 8.38 3.92
C GLY A 165 5.77 8.07 5.10
N ASN A 166 6.15 7.15 5.98
CA ASN A 166 5.52 6.86 7.26
C ASN A 166 6.58 6.75 8.37
N PRO A 167 6.23 6.98 9.64
CA PRO A 167 7.17 6.92 10.75
C PRO A 167 7.53 5.48 11.14
N HIS A 168 8.79 5.28 11.54
CA HIS A 168 9.32 4.02 12.06
C HIS A 168 10.11 4.27 13.32
N ALA A 169 9.94 3.39 14.30
CA ALA A 169 10.80 3.24 15.46
C ALA A 169 11.62 1.96 15.24
N VAL A 170 12.94 2.09 15.27
CA VAL A 170 13.88 0.99 15.01
C VAL A 170 14.64 0.70 16.28
N GLN A 171 14.57 -0.52 16.77
CA GLN A 171 15.28 -1.05 17.94
C GLN A 171 16.53 -1.82 17.50
#